data_cb825aaa920f882e517a935c825a3cc5
#
_entry.id   cb825aaa920f882e517a935c825a3cc5
#
_cell.length_a   1.000
_cell.length_b   1.000
_cell.length_c   1.000
_cell.angle_alpha   90.00
_cell.angle_beta   90.00
_cell.angle_gamma   90.00
#
_symmetry.space_group_name_H-M   'P 1'
#
loop_
_entity.id
_entity.type
_entity.pdbx_description
1 polymer ?
#
loop_
_entity_poly.entity_id
_entity_poly.type
_entity_poly.pdbx_seq_one_letter_code
_entity_poly.pdbx_strand_id
1 'polypeptide(L)'
;KFDFKYFITIEVFIILLVPHIVWLFNNDFVTITYGLKRTGLEDFDLFNHIKYPSMFLLKQAGILIPFFFLVWLLIKKFKFKINLKDKKLIFLLFINISPIILITLTSILMGSKIRTMWMTPFYLFFGVLFVYLLRSQINLKNIKPFLYTFLFLFFLSPSIYSYISITEKNKRT
;
A
#
# COMPACT_ATOMS: atom_id res chain seq x y z
N LYS A 1 23.85 4.03 -21.39
CA LYS A 1 23.97 3.04 -22.49
C LYS A 1 22.77 2.10 -22.35
N PHE A 2 21.88 2.09 -23.34
CA PHE A 2 20.84 1.06 -23.46
C PHE A 2 21.54 -0.25 -23.80
N ASP A 3 21.38 -1.27 -22.96
CA ASP A 3 21.94 -2.60 -23.19
C ASP A 3 20.89 -3.43 -23.96
N PHE A 4 21.32 -4.14 -25.00
CA PHE A 4 20.44 -4.99 -25.84
C PHE A 4 19.69 -6.06 -25.03
N LYS A 5 20.19 -6.42 -23.86
CA LYS A 5 19.55 -7.34 -22.91
C LYS A 5 18.15 -6.88 -22.47
N TYR A 6 17.90 -5.58 -22.40
CA TYR A 6 16.55 -5.05 -22.06
C TYR A 6 15.52 -5.36 -23.12
N PHE A 7 15.91 -5.37 -24.40
CA PHE A 7 15.01 -5.75 -25.50
C PHE A 7 14.59 -7.20 -25.40
N ILE A 8 15.53 -8.12 -25.16
CA ILE A 8 15.22 -9.55 -24.94
C ILE A 8 14.22 -9.73 -23.80
N THR A 9 14.39 -8.99 -22.69
CA THR A 9 13.46 -9.06 -21.56
C THR A 9 12.05 -8.60 -21.96
N ILE A 10 11.93 -7.53 -22.73
CA ILE A 10 10.64 -7.03 -23.23
C ILE A 10 10.00 -8.01 -24.20
N GLU A 11 10.77 -8.58 -25.13
CA GLU A 11 10.27 -9.59 -26.07
C GLU A 11 9.74 -10.83 -25.36
N VAL A 12 10.50 -11.38 -24.42
CA VAL A 12 10.06 -12.54 -23.62
C VAL A 12 8.79 -12.20 -22.83
N PHE A 13 8.73 -11.01 -22.24
CA PHE A 13 7.53 -10.56 -21.52
C PHE A 13 6.31 -10.50 -22.45
N ILE A 14 6.45 -9.92 -23.64
CA ILE A 14 5.36 -9.82 -24.62
C ILE A 14 4.91 -11.21 -25.06
N ILE A 15 5.85 -12.10 -25.40
CA ILE A 15 5.53 -13.49 -25.81
C ILE A 15 4.73 -14.22 -24.73
N LEU A 16 5.14 -14.09 -23.46
CA LEU A 16 4.43 -14.69 -22.32
C LEU A 16 3.05 -14.08 -22.10
N LEU A 17 2.84 -12.83 -22.51
CA LEU A 17 1.56 -12.13 -22.36
C LEU A 17 0.55 -12.51 -23.48
N VAL A 18 1.03 -12.93 -24.66
CA VAL A 18 0.17 -13.28 -25.81
C VAL A 18 -0.96 -14.26 -25.44
N PRO A 19 -0.73 -15.39 -24.77
CA PRO A 19 -1.81 -16.31 -24.41
C PRO A 19 -2.89 -15.65 -23.55
N HIS A 20 -2.50 -14.76 -22.64
CA HIS A 20 -3.44 -14.02 -21.80
C HIS A 20 -4.24 -12.98 -22.61
N ILE A 21 -3.59 -12.28 -23.54
CA ILE A 21 -4.26 -11.34 -24.42
C ILE A 21 -5.28 -12.07 -25.32
N VAL A 22 -4.90 -13.18 -25.93
CA VAL A 22 -5.81 -14.00 -26.75
C VAL A 22 -7.00 -14.47 -25.92
N TRP A 23 -6.74 -14.92 -24.69
CA TRP A 23 -7.80 -15.32 -23.77
C TRP A 23 -8.76 -14.15 -23.44
N LEU A 24 -8.25 -12.95 -23.21
CA LEU A 24 -9.05 -11.75 -22.96
C LEU A 24 -9.99 -11.43 -24.13
N PHE A 25 -9.49 -11.48 -25.37
CA PHE A 25 -10.31 -11.28 -26.56
C PHE A 25 -11.41 -12.33 -26.69
N ASN A 26 -11.10 -13.60 -26.41
CA ASN A 26 -12.06 -14.70 -26.49
C ASN A 26 -13.09 -14.72 -25.36
N ASN A 27 -12.86 -13.95 -24.28
CA ASN A 27 -13.74 -13.88 -23.09
C ASN A 27 -14.27 -12.47 -22.83
N ASP A 28 -14.48 -11.66 -23.88
CA ASP A 28 -15.12 -10.33 -23.83
C ASP A 28 -14.51 -9.39 -22.75
N PHE A 29 -13.20 -9.49 -22.54
CA PHE A 29 -12.47 -8.71 -21.54
C PHE A 29 -13.05 -8.79 -20.12
N VAL A 30 -13.61 -9.94 -19.74
CA VAL A 30 -14.33 -10.15 -18.47
C VAL A 30 -13.55 -9.68 -17.24
N THR A 31 -12.24 -9.85 -17.20
CA THR A 31 -11.42 -9.42 -16.06
C THR A 31 -11.29 -7.89 -15.98
N ILE A 32 -11.23 -7.23 -17.13
CA ILE A 32 -11.16 -5.77 -17.22
C ILE A 32 -12.52 -5.17 -16.85
N THR A 33 -13.60 -5.67 -17.44
CA THR A 33 -14.96 -5.22 -17.13
C THR A 33 -15.32 -5.46 -15.66
N TYR A 34 -14.95 -6.60 -15.09
CA TYR A 34 -15.09 -6.86 -13.66
C TYR A 34 -14.30 -5.86 -12.81
N GLY A 35 -13.05 -5.57 -13.20
CA GLY A 35 -12.23 -4.58 -12.52
C GLY A 35 -12.86 -3.19 -12.54
N LEU A 36 -13.35 -2.74 -13.70
CA LEU A 36 -14.01 -1.45 -13.88
C LEU A 36 -15.29 -1.35 -13.03
N LYS A 37 -16.16 -2.36 -13.05
CA LYS A 37 -17.36 -2.43 -12.19
C LYS A 37 -17.01 -2.32 -10.72
N ARG A 38 -15.97 -3.01 -10.30
CA ARG A 38 -15.55 -3.03 -8.90
C ARG A 38 -14.94 -1.74 -8.40
N THR A 39 -14.47 -0.87 -9.30
CA THR A 39 -13.95 0.47 -8.99
C THR A 39 -15.03 1.54 -9.01
N GLY A 40 -16.29 1.21 -9.36
CA GLY A 40 -17.41 2.15 -9.40
C GLY A 40 -17.31 3.15 -10.55
N LEU A 41 -16.60 2.81 -11.62
CA LEU A 41 -16.46 3.68 -12.81
C LEU A 41 -17.73 3.75 -13.67
N GLU A 42 -18.72 2.89 -13.40
CA GLU A 42 -20.01 2.93 -14.10
C GLU A 42 -20.88 4.10 -13.64
N ASP A 43 -20.71 4.57 -12.39
CA ASP A 43 -21.48 5.68 -11.81
C ASP A 43 -20.65 6.97 -11.89
N PHE A 44 -20.74 7.68 -13.02
CA PHE A 44 -20.05 8.96 -13.18
C PHE A 44 -20.69 10.04 -12.31
N ASP A 45 -20.00 10.41 -11.24
CA ASP A 45 -20.33 11.53 -10.38
C ASP A 45 -19.07 12.35 -10.11
N LEU A 46 -19.10 13.64 -10.42
CA LEU A 46 -17.98 14.56 -10.19
C LEU A 46 -17.56 14.58 -8.72
N PHE A 47 -18.49 14.37 -7.79
CA PHE A 47 -18.18 14.30 -6.36
C PHE A 47 -17.27 13.11 -6.01
N ASN A 48 -17.30 12.02 -6.79
CA ASN A 48 -16.47 10.84 -6.58
C ASN A 48 -14.97 11.15 -6.74
N HIS A 49 -14.59 12.11 -7.58
CA HIS A 49 -13.22 12.56 -7.76
C HIS A 49 -12.57 13.19 -6.51
N ILE A 50 -13.38 13.62 -5.55
CA ILE A 50 -12.93 14.16 -4.25
C ILE A 50 -13.20 13.15 -3.13
N LYS A 51 -14.38 12.55 -3.11
CA LYS A 51 -14.83 11.63 -2.07
C LYS A 51 -13.94 10.38 -1.96
N TYR A 52 -13.70 9.70 -3.07
CA TYR A 52 -12.96 8.43 -3.05
C TYR A 52 -11.49 8.58 -2.68
N PRO A 53 -10.71 9.53 -3.26
CA PRO A 53 -9.33 9.73 -2.83
C PRO A 53 -9.21 10.18 -1.37
N SER A 54 -10.12 11.04 -0.89
CA SER A 54 -10.15 11.46 0.52
C SER A 54 -10.44 10.29 1.46
N MET A 55 -11.44 9.46 1.14
CA MET A 55 -11.73 8.24 1.90
C MET A 55 -10.57 7.24 1.85
N PHE A 56 -9.90 7.12 0.71
CA PHE A 56 -8.73 6.27 0.55
C PHE A 56 -7.61 6.71 1.49
N LEU A 57 -7.21 7.99 1.44
CA LEU A 57 -6.15 8.54 2.29
C LEU A 57 -6.48 8.42 3.79
N LEU A 58 -7.73 8.69 4.19
CA LEU A 58 -8.18 8.51 5.57
C LEU A 58 -8.04 7.06 6.05
N LYS A 59 -8.42 6.10 5.21
CA LYS A 59 -8.28 4.67 5.52
C LYS A 59 -6.81 4.26 5.58
N GLN A 60 -5.94 4.79 4.71
CA GLN A 60 -4.51 4.54 4.77
C GLN A 60 -3.91 5.08 6.07
N ALA A 61 -4.26 6.30 6.46
CA ALA A 61 -3.86 6.86 7.75
C ALA A 61 -4.29 5.94 8.92
N GLY A 62 -5.55 5.47 8.91
CA GLY A 62 -6.06 4.55 9.93
C GLY A 62 -5.28 3.24 10.03
N ILE A 63 -4.93 2.62 8.89
CA ILE A 63 -4.13 1.38 8.85
C ILE A 63 -2.72 1.61 9.41
N LEU A 64 -2.15 2.79 9.21
CA LEU A 64 -0.81 3.10 9.68
C LEU A 64 -0.75 3.52 11.17
N ILE A 65 -1.87 3.74 11.84
CA ILE A 65 -1.90 4.09 13.28
C ILE A 65 -1.11 3.11 14.14
N PRO A 66 -1.31 1.78 14.06
CA PRO A 66 -0.55 0.83 14.88
C PRO A 66 0.96 0.90 14.60
N PHE A 67 1.34 1.11 13.34
CA PHE A 67 2.74 1.28 12.96
C PHE A 67 3.34 2.54 13.58
N PHE A 68 2.69 3.69 13.47
CA PHE A 68 3.17 4.93 14.07
C PHE A 68 3.20 4.87 15.59
N PHE A 69 2.27 4.17 16.20
CA PHE A 69 2.29 3.91 17.64
C PHE A 69 3.53 3.10 18.06
N LEU A 70 3.87 2.04 17.32
CA LEU A 70 5.08 1.26 17.54
C LEU A 70 6.36 2.10 17.38
N VAL A 71 6.41 2.93 16.33
CA VAL A 71 7.53 3.87 16.12
C VAL A 71 7.66 4.85 17.29
N TRP A 72 6.54 5.38 17.77
CA TRP A 72 6.51 6.30 18.91
C TRP A 72 7.07 5.67 20.20
N LEU A 73 6.81 4.39 20.44
CA LEU A 73 7.37 3.67 21.59
C LEU A 73 8.92 3.60 21.55
N LEU A 74 9.50 3.54 20.35
CA LEU A 74 10.97 3.47 20.20
C LEU A 74 11.68 4.81 20.36
N ILE A 75 10.95 5.92 20.23
CA ILE A 75 11.53 7.26 20.07
C ILE A 75 10.98 8.19 21.13
N LYS A 76 11.87 8.87 21.86
CA LYS A 76 11.47 9.87 22.85
C LYS A 76 11.16 11.25 22.26
N LYS A 77 11.81 11.63 21.15
CA LYS A 77 11.64 12.94 20.50
C LYS A 77 11.72 12.76 18.99
N PHE A 78 10.68 13.18 18.29
CA PHE A 78 10.65 13.20 16.84
C PHE A 78 11.44 14.41 16.31
N LYS A 79 12.59 14.15 15.70
CA LYS A 79 13.34 15.17 14.95
C LYS A 79 13.60 14.62 13.54
N PHE A 80 12.81 15.05 12.59
CA PHE A 80 13.04 14.69 11.20
C PHE A 80 14.14 15.59 10.62
N LYS A 81 15.28 14.99 10.29
CA LYS A 81 16.33 15.63 9.49
C LYS A 81 16.30 15.01 8.09
N ILE A 82 15.60 15.65 7.18
CA ILE A 82 15.51 15.19 5.79
C ILE A 82 16.67 15.83 5.02
N ASN A 83 17.66 15.02 4.65
CA ASN A 83 18.76 15.47 3.80
C ASN A 83 18.48 15.02 2.36
N LEU A 84 17.98 15.92 1.53
CA LEU A 84 17.68 15.64 0.12
C LEU A 84 18.93 15.38 -0.75
N LYS A 85 20.14 15.48 -0.21
CA LYS A 85 21.36 15.08 -0.91
C LYS A 85 21.69 13.59 -0.69
N ASP A 86 21.04 12.95 0.26
CA ASP A 86 21.23 11.51 0.56
C ASP A 86 20.43 10.65 -0.43
N LYS A 87 21.13 10.07 -1.40
CA LYS A 87 20.53 9.22 -2.45
C LYS A 87 19.77 8.03 -1.89
N LYS A 88 20.21 7.44 -0.76
CA LYS A 88 19.52 6.32 -0.10
C LYS A 88 18.19 6.76 0.49
N LEU A 89 18.17 7.92 1.13
CA LEU A 89 16.95 8.49 1.67
C LEU A 89 15.95 8.84 0.55
N ILE A 90 16.42 9.47 -0.53
CA ILE A 90 15.56 9.78 -1.69
C ILE A 90 14.96 8.51 -2.27
N PHE A 91 15.75 7.46 -2.46
CA PHE A 91 15.27 6.18 -2.97
C PHE A 91 14.20 5.58 -2.06
N LEU A 92 14.43 5.56 -0.73
CA LEU A 92 13.46 5.05 0.24
C LEU A 92 12.17 5.88 0.27
N LEU A 93 12.28 7.21 0.19
CA LEU A 93 11.11 8.10 0.09
C LEU A 93 10.34 7.82 -1.20
N PHE A 94 11.04 7.72 -2.32
CA PHE A 94 10.40 7.49 -3.61
C PHE A 94 9.62 6.16 -3.61
N ILE A 95 10.24 5.05 -3.18
CA ILE A 95 9.60 3.73 -3.22
C ILE A 95 8.39 3.61 -2.28
N ASN A 96 8.38 4.39 -1.18
CA ASN A 96 7.29 4.36 -0.21
C ASN A 96 6.17 5.36 -0.52
N ILE A 97 6.50 6.54 -1.05
CA ILE A 97 5.53 7.63 -1.23
C ILE A 97 4.93 7.62 -2.63
N SER A 98 5.72 7.27 -3.67
CA SER A 98 5.22 7.30 -5.05
C SER A 98 3.99 6.42 -5.29
N PRO A 99 3.85 5.19 -4.74
CA PRO A 99 2.65 4.40 -4.93
C PRO A 99 1.41 5.08 -4.34
N ILE A 100 1.53 5.71 -3.17
CA ILE A 100 0.42 6.43 -2.53
C ILE A 100 -0.03 7.59 -3.41
N ILE A 101 0.94 8.38 -3.92
CA ILE A 101 0.65 9.52 -4.81
C ILE A 101 0.01 9.03 -6.10
N LEU A 102 0.60 8.03 -6.77
CA LEU A 102 0.11 7.53 -8.05
C LEU A 102 -1.31 6.97 -7.93
N ILE A 103 -1.59 6.16 -6.92
CA ILE A 103 -2.91 5.58 -6.68
C ILE A 103 -3.92 6.69 -6.33
N THR A 104 -3.53 7.67 -5.51
CA THR A 104 -4.40 8.80 -5.17
C THR A 104 -4.70 9.63 -6.42
N LEU A 105 -3.71 9.92 -7.25
CA LEU A 105 -3.90 10.63 -8.53
C LEU A 105 -4.83 9.86 -9.48
N THR A 106 -4.65 8.54 -9.59
CA THR A 106 -5.56 7.70 -10.38
C THR A 106 -6.99 7.81 -9.87
N SER A 107 -7.20 7.77 -8.55
CA SER A 107 -8.54 7.94 -7.96
C SER A 107 -9.13 9.34 -8.23
N ILE A 108 -8.31 10.39 -8.18
CA ILE A 108 -8.73 11.77 -8.50
C ILE A 108 -9.10 11.89 -9.98
N LEU A 109 -8.27 11.39 -10.88
CA LEU A 109 -8.47 11.53 -12.32
C LEU A 109 -9.65 10.70 -12.84
N MET A 110 -9.82 9.50 -12.31
CA MET A 110 -10.83 8.55 -12.79
C MET A 110 -12.12 8.54 -11.95
N GLY A 111 -12.18 9.23 -10.81
CA GLY A 111 -13.31 9.11 -9.88
C GLY A 111 -13.50 7.70 -9.34
N SER A 112 -12.43 6.89 -9.31
CA SER A 112 -12.50 5.45 -9.01
C SER A 112 -12.31 5.15 -7.53
N LYS A 113 -13.07 4.17 -7.02
CA LYS A 113 -12.98 3.68 -5.64
C LYS A 113 -11.84 2.68 -5.50
N ILE A 114 -10.71 3.10 -4.93
CA ILE A 114 -9.57 2.23 -4.69
C ILE A 114 -9.75 1.43 -3.40
N ARG A 115 -9.47 0.11 -3.48
CA ARG A 115 -9.51 -0.75 -2.30
C ARG A 115 -8.24 -0.58 -1.46
N THR A 116 -8.45 -0.37 -0.19
CA THR A 116 -7.40 -0.10 0.80
C THR A 116 -6.32 -1.18 0.84
N MET A 117 -6.72 -2.45 0.70
CA MET A 117 -5.81 -3.60 0.74
C MET A 117 -4.79 -3.64 -0.41
N TRP A 118 -5.04 -2.94 -1.52
CA TRP A 118 -4.10 -2.89 -2.63
C TRP A 118 -2.81 -2.13 -2.31
N MET A 119 -2.83 -1.32 -1.24
CA MET A 119 -1.65 -0.62 -0.75
C MET A 119 -0.74 -1.46 0.15
N THR A 120 -1.23 -2.57 0.70
CA THR A 120 -0.48 -3.37 1.69
C THR A 120 0.94 -3.75 1.23
N PRO A 121 1.16 -4.22 -0.02
CA PRO A 121 2.52 -4.55 -0.47
C PRO A 121 3.48 -3.36 -0.50
N PHE A 122 2.96 -2.15 -0.72
CA PHE A 122 3.78 -0.94 -0.81
C PHE A 122 4.25 -0.41 0.55
N TYR A 123 3.69 -0.92 1.65
CA TYR A 123 4.15 -0.59 3.00
C TYR A 123 5.31 -1.45 3.50
N LEU A 124 5.77 -2.42 2.70
CA LEU A 124 6.85 -3.33 3.07
C LEU A 124 8.12 -2.59 3.51
N PHE A 125 8.46 -1.50 2.83
CA PHE A 125 9.65 -0.72 3.12
C PHE A 125 9.43 0.47 4.08
N PHE A 126 8.21 0.68 4.59
CA PHE A 126 7.93 1.74 5.56
C PHE A 126 8.79 1.60 6.83
N GLY A 127 8.91 0.38 7.35
CA GLY A 127 9.77 0.12 8.50
C GLY A 127 11.23 0.51 8.26
N VAL A 128 11.77 0.16 7.08
CA VAL A 128 13.14 0.51 6.69
C VAL A 128 13.32 2.02 6.57
N LEU A 129 12.37 2.72 5.95
CA LEU A 129 12.38 4.17 5.84
C LEU A 129 12.41 4.85 7.23
N PHE A 130 11.54 4.42 8.15
CA PHE A 130 11.47 5.02 9.48
C PHE A 130 12.70 4.71 10.33
N VAL A 131 13.23 3.50 10.26
CA VAL A 131 14.50 3.15 10.91
C VAL A 131 15.64 4.01 10.34
N TYR A 132 15.69 4.20 9.03
CA TYR A 132 16.71 5.03 8.40
C TYR A 132 16.63 6.49 8.83
N LEU A 133 15.43 7.08 8.83
CA LEU A 133 15.18 8.47 9.24
C LEU A 133 15.47 8.72 10.72
N LEU A 134 15.16 7.76 11.57
CA LEU A 134 15.13 7.94 13.02
C LEU A 134 16.23 7.18 13.75
N ARG A 135 17.18 6.56 13.02
CA ARG A 135 18.26 5.72 13.58
C ARG A 135 19.04 6.36 14.73
N SER A 136 19.25 7.68 14.66
CA SER A 136 19.97 8.42 15.72
C SER A 136 19.11 8.68 16.97
N GLN A 137 17.82 8.43 16.93
CA GLN A 137 16.85 8.75 17.97
C GLN A 137 16.26 7.48 18.61
N ILE A 138 16.48 6.31 18.01
CA ILE A 138 15.99 5.03 18.50
C ILE A 138 16.67 4.73 19.84
N ASN A 139 15.87 4.50 20.87
CA ASN A 139 16.34 4.13 22.19
C ASN A 139 16.17 2.63 22.42
N LEU A 140 17.28 1.90 22.42
CA LEU A 140 17.27 0.45 22.63
C LEU A 140 16.75 0.02 24.02
N LYS A 141 16.72 0.93 25.00
CA LYS A 141 16.08 0.65 26.31
C LYS A 141 14.57 0.44 26.17
N ASN A 142 13.95 0.96 25.13
CA ASN A 142 12.52 0.84 24.85
C ASN A 142 12.19 -0.38 23.96
N ILE A 143 13.15 -1.24 23.65
CA ILE A 143 12.91 -2.38 22.75
C ILE A 143 11.99 -3.42 23.40
N LYS A 144 12.02 -3.58 24.73
CA LYS A 144 11.12 -4.51 25.43
C LYS A 144 9.65 -4.11 25.31
N PRO A 145 9.24 -2.87 25.70
CA PRO A 145 7.84 -2.46 25.52
C PRO A 145 7.41 -2.46 24.05
N PHE A 146 8.30 -2.10 23.13
CA PHE A 146 8.03 -2.22 21.68
C PHE A 146 7.72 -3.68 21.31
N LEU A 147 8.55 -4.63 21.72
CA LEU A 147 8.38 -6.05 21.38
C LEU A 147 7.09 -6.61 21.96
N TYR A 148 6.79 -6.32 23.24
CA TYR A 148 5.53 -6.76 23.88
C TYR A 148 4.31 -6.19 23.14
N THR A 149 4.32 -4.92 22.80
CA THR A 149 3.22 -4.29 22.06
C THR A 149 3.11 -4.86 20.65
N PHE A 150 4.22 -5.10 19.98
CA PHE A 150 4.23 -5.72 18.64
C PHE A 150 3.63 -7.14 18.72
N LEU A 151 4.07 -7.97 19.65
CA LEU A 151 3.53 -9.33 19.81
C LEU A 151 2.04 -9.30 20.18
N PHE A 152 1.64 -8.39 21.07
CA PHE A 152 0.22 -8.21 21.41
C PHE A 152 -0.62 -7.87 20.17
N LEU A 153 -0.23 -6.89 19.37
CA LEU A 153 -0.93 -6.52 18.15
C LEU A 153 -0.91 -7.63 17.12
N PHE A 154 0.22 -8.36 17.03
CA PHE A 154 0.37 -9.48 16.08
C PHE A 154 -0.61 -10.62 16.39
N PHE A 155 -0.82 -10.96 17.66
CA PHE A 155 -1.78 -11.99 18.03
C PHE A 155 -3.23 -11.47 18.10
N LEU A 156 -3.43 -10.21 18.49
CA LEU A 156 -4.75 -9.60 18.60
C LEU A 156 -5.48 -9.55 17.27
N SER A 157 -4.78 -9.17 16.20
CA SER A 157 -5.39 -8.99 14.86
C SER A 157 -6.02 -10.28 14.32
N PRO A 158 -5.33 -11.43 14.23
CA PRO A 158 -5.94 -12.68 13.79
C PRO A 158 -7.00 -13.21 14.77
N SER A 159 -6.86 -12.95 16.07
CA SER A 159 -7.85 -13.35 17.08
C SER A 159 -9.17 -12.62 16.90
N ILE A 160 -9.13 -11.31 16.71
CA ILE A 160 -10.33 -10.50 16.39
C ILE A 160 -10.95 -10.96 15.07
N TYR A 161 -10.13 -11.19 14.05
CA TYR A 161 -10.63 -11.67 12.75
C TYR A 161 -11.33 -13.03 12.89
N SER A 162 -10.73 -13.96 13.64
CA SER A 162 -11.32 -15.27 13.90
C SER A 162 -12.64 -15.17 14.65
N TYR A 163 -12.70 -14.32 15.70
CA TYR A 163 -13.92 -14.08 16.46
C TYR A 163 -15.04 -13.52 15.58
N ILE A 164 -14.78 -12.48 14.80
CA ILE A 164 -15.76 -11.90 13.85
C ILE A 164 -16.19 -12.92 12.80
N SER A 165 -15.24 -13.74 12.31
CA SER A 165 -15.51 -14.79 11.34
C SER A 165 -16.47 -15.87 11.83
N ILE A 166 -16.41 -16.18 13.12
CA ILE A 166 -17.28 -17.21 13.73
C ILE A 166 -18.63 -16.62 14.08
N THR A 167 -18.67 -15.39 14.61
CA THR A 167 -19.90 -14.77 15.10
C THR A 167 -20.77 -14.15 14.02
N GLU A 168 -20.15 -13.63 12.94
CA GLU A 168 -20.87 -12.91 11.86
C GLU A 168 -20.93 -13.73 10.55
N LYS A 169 -21.33 -15.01 10.62
CA LYS A 169 -21.43 -15.89 9.43
C LYS A 169 -22.30 -15.33 8.30
N ASN A 170 -23.31 -14.52 8.60
CA ASN A 170 -24.32 -14.07 7.63
C ASN A 170 -23.97 -12.78 6.85
N LYS A 171 -22.82 -12.15 7.10
CA LYS A 171 -22.43 -10.92 6.38
C LYS A 171 -21.49 -11.15 5.19
N ARG A 172 -21.28 -12.39 4.78
CA ARG A 172 -20.33 -12.77 3.72
C ARG A 172 -20.97 -13.15 2.38
N THR A 173 -22.24 -12.88 2.20
CA THR A 173 -22.92 -13.02 0.89
C THR A 173 -22.77 -11.74 0.07
#